data_49c8bcffc02016124d936bd1a37060fe
#
_entry.id   49c8bcffc02016124d936bd1a37060fe
#
_cell.length_a   1.000
_cell.length_b   1.000
_cell.length_c   1.000
_cell.angle_alpha   90.00
_cell.angle_beta   90.00
_cell.angle_gamma   90.00
#
_symmetry.space_group_name_H-M   'P 1'
#
loop_
_entity.id
_entity.type
_entity.pdbx_description
1 polymer ?
#
loop_
_entity_poly.entity_id
_entity_poly.type
_entity_poly.pdbx_seq_one_letter_code
_entity_poly.pdbx_strand_id
1 'polypeptide(L)'
;MHNQSQSQSKHSSAANMSNTDMNMRGKIVFYEDRNFMGRSYECMGDCADMHSYMSRCHSCRVESGCFMVYDRPNYMGNQYFFRRGEYGDYMSMMGWNNCIRSCRMISMYRGSYRMRIYERENFGGHMHECMDDCDSFMDRYHMSDCMSCHVMDGHWLMYEHPHYRGRMMYMRPGEYRSFREMGYGGMRFMSMRRIMDSCKSAAFLLPDDDDDDGCLQK
;
A
#
# COMPACT_ATOMS: atom_id res chain seq x y z
N MET A 1 -18.52 -60.35 -17.59
CA MET A 1 -18.15 -59.00 -18.07
C MET A 1 -18.08 -58.09 -16.84
N HIS A 2 -16.88 -57.89 -16.30
CA HIS A 2 -16.63 -57.07 -15.12
C HIS A 2 -16.07 -55.72 -15.58
N ASN A 3 -16.80 -54.65 -15.29
CA ASN A 3 -16.34 -53.29 -15.55
C ASN A 3 -15.78 -52.75 -14.26
N GLN A 4 -14.46 -52.62 -14.18
CA GLN A 4 -13.78 -51.92 -13.07
C GLN A 4 -13.66 -50.43 -13.43
N SER A 5 -14.35 -49.57 -12.71
CA SER A 5 -14.17 -48.15 -12.72
C SER A 5 -12.99 -47.78 -11.82
N GLN A 6 -11.90 -47.34 -12.42
CA GLN A 6 -10.77 -46.75 -11.69
C GLN A 6 -11.10 -45.31 -11.28
N SER A 7 -11.19 -45.08 -9.97
CA SER A 7 -11.21 -43.74 -9.38
C SER A 7 -9.77 -43.21 -9.33
N GLN A 8 -9.48 -42.20 -10.15
CA GLN A 8 -8.24 -41.44 -10.06
C GLN A 8 -8.34 -40.45 -8.92
N SER A 9 -7.63 -40.70 -7.83
CA SER A 9 -7.41 -39.72 -6.75
C SER A 9 -6.44 -38.64 -7.26
N LYS A 10 -6.92 -37.41 -7.37
CA LYS A 10 -6.07 -36.25 -7.59
C LYS A 10 -5.32 -35.92 -6.29
N HIS A 11 -4.10 -36.35 -6.19
CA HIS A 11 -3.17 -35.84 -5.19
C HIS A 11 -2.79 -34.40 -5.55
N SER A 12 -3.28 -33.44 -4.79
CA SER A 12 -2.74 -32.09 -4.79
C SER A 12 -1.35 -32.15 -4.13
N SER A 13 -0.31 -32.01 -4.93
CA SER A 13 1.06 -31.83 -4.44
C SER A 13 1.15 -30.48 -3.73
N ALA A 14 1.08 -30.48 -2.41
CA ALA A 14 1.54 -29.35 -1.60
C ALA A 14 3.06 -29.26 -1.81
N ALA A 15 3.48 -28.28 -2.61
CA ALA A 15 4.90 -28.00 -2.79
C ALA A 15 5.47 -27.58 -1.43
N ASN A 16 6.42 -28.34 -0.92
CA ASN A 16 7.22 -27.99 0.24
C ASN A 16 8.03 -26.72 -0.11
N MET A 17 7.53 -25.58 0.29
CA MET A 17 8.24 -24.32 0.14
C MET A 17 9.38 -24.27 1.17
N SER A 18 10.58 -23.92 0.72
CA SER A 18 11.73 -23.77 1.61
C SER A 18 11.49 -22.62 2.61
N ASN A 19 12.06 -22.71 3.81
CA ASN A 19 11.98 -21.64 4.82
C ASN A 19 12.50 -20.29 4.30
N THR A 20 13.36 -20.29 3.28
CA THR A 20 13.87 -19.12 2.60
C THR A 20 12.80 -18.46 1.73
N ASP A 21 11.96 -19.27 1.04
CA ASP A 21 10.85 -18.75 0.23
C ASP A 21 9.72 -18.18 1.10
N MET A 22 9.49 -18.75 2.28
CA MET A 22 8.52 -18.23 3.26
C MET A 22 8.97 -16.89 3.85
N ASN A 23 10.27 -16.67 4.04
CA ASN A 23 10.83 -15.39 4.50
C ASN A 23 10.82 -14.28 3.43
N MET A 24 10.66 -14.63 2.15
CA MET A 24 10.54 -13.68 1.04
C MET A 24 9.11 -13.25 0.76
N ARG A 25 8.11 -13.90 1.36
CA ARG A 25 6.69 -13.54 1.25
C ARG A 25 6.27 -12.68 2.42
N GLY A 26 5.53 -11.62 2.11
CA GLY A 26 4.91 -10.81 3.14
C GLY A 26 3.86 -11.61 3.91
N LYS A 27 3.73 -11.34 5.22
CA LYS A 27 2.68 -11.89 6.08
C LYS A 27 2.11 -10.79 6.96
N ILE A 28 0.80 -10.62 6.89
CA ILE A 28 0.02 -9.76 7.78
C ILE A 28 -1.05 -10.59 8.48
N VAL A 29 -1.23 -10.36 9.79
CA VAL A 29 -2.28 -10.98 10.60
C VAL A 29 -3.24 -9.88 11.04
N PHE A 30 -4.50 -10.03 10.69
CA PHE A 30 -5.58 -9.13 11.08
C PHE A 30 -6.34 -9.70 12.28
N TYR A 31 -6.81 -8.84 13.18
CA TYR A 31 -7.57 -9.21 14.37
C TYR A 31 -8.87 -8.43 14.44
N GLU A 32 -9.94 -9.08 14.90
CA GLU A 32 -11.27 -8.47 15.01
C GLU A 32 -11.29 -7.29 15.97
N ASP A 33 -10.59 -7.40 17.09
CA ASP A 33 -10.60 -6.42 18.16
C ASP A 33 -9.25 -5.68 18.28
N ARG A 34 -9.23 -4.64 19.11
CA ARG A 34 -8.01 -3.90 19.45
C ARG A 34 -7.02 -4.79 20.19
N ASN A 35 -5.75 -4.41 20.14
CA ASN A 35 -4.66 -5.05 20.85
C ASN A 35 -4.53 -6.56 20.54
N PHE A 36 -4.75 -6.92 19.27
CA PHE A 36 -4.56 -8.27 18.75
C PHE A 36 -5.49 -9.31 19.39
N MET A 37 -6.68 -8.89 19.78
CA MET A 37 -7.69 -9.74 20.39
C MET A 37 -8.77 -10.17 19.39
N GLY A 38 -9.56 -11.17 19.79
CA GLY A 38 -10.62 -11.74 18.96
C GLY A 38 -10.10 -12.75 17.94
N ARG A 39 -10.92 -13.07 16.94
CA ARG A 39 -10.53 -13.97 15.85
C ARG A 39 -9.46 -13.29 14.99
N SER A 40 -8.59 -14.08 14.42
CA SER A 40 -7.54 -13.59 13.50
C SER A 40 -7.67 -14.21 12.11
N TYR A 41 -7.15 -13.49 11.12
CA TYR A 41 -7.02 -13.94 9.76
C TYR A 41 -5.60 -13.63 9.25
N GLU A 42 -4.92 -14.66 8.77
CA GLU A 42 -3.57 -14.53 8.19
C GLU A 42 -3.68 -14.34 6.67
N CYS A 43 -2.97 -13.35 6.16
CA CYS A 43 -2.90 -13.05 4.73
C CYS A 43 -1.43 -13.00 4.28
N MET A 44 -1.09 -13.80 3.28
CA MET A 44 0.26 -13.89 2.71
C MET A 44 0.30 -13.44 1.25
N GLY A 45 -0.68 -12.65 0.81
CA GLY A 45 -0.80 -12.17 -0.56
C GLY A 45 -1.86 -11.09 -0.68
N ASP A 46 -2.38 -10.91 -1.88
CA ASP A 46 -3.51 -10.01 -2.13
C ASP A 46 -4.81 -10.63 -1.60
N CYS A 47 -5.62 -9.82 -0.96
CA CYS A 47 -6.98 -10.16 -0.54
C CYS A 47 -7.94 -9.07 -1.00
N ALA A 48 -8.77 -9.39 -1.98
CA ALA A 48 -9.70 -8.43 -2.58
C ALA A 48 -10.91 -8.11 -1.68
N ASP A 49 -11.33 -9.07 -0.85
CA ASP A 49 -12.42 -8.87 0.09
C ASP A 49 -12.21 -9.69 1.36
N MET A 50 -12.00 -8.99 2.45
CA MET A 50 -11.80 -9.62 3.78
C MET A 50 -13.12 -9.97 4.48
N HIS A 51 -14.26 -9.53 3.94
CA HIS A 51 -15.56 -9.73 4.60
C HIS A 51 -15.90 -11.22 4.79
N SER A 52 -15.45 -12.06 3.87
CA SER A 52 -15.62 -13.53 3.97
C SER A 52 -14.87 -14.16 5.15
N TYR A 53 -13.83 -13.51 5.65
CA TYR A 53 -12.97 -14.01 6.72
C TYR A 53 -13.24 -13.32 8.06
N MET A 54 -13.58 -12.02 8.01
CA MET A 54 -13.76 -11.19 9.20
C MET A 54 -14.88 -10.17 8.99
N SER A 55 -15.77 -10.06 9.98
CA SER A 55 -16.84 -9.05 9.98
C SER A 55 -16.33 -7.67 10.36
N ARG A 56 -15.30 -7.61 11.21
CA ARG A 56 -14.63 -6.38 11.68
C ARG A 56 -13.13 -6.60 11.79
N CYS A 57 -12.38 -5.52 11.80
CA CYS A 57 -10.93 -5.54 12.00
C CYS A 57 -10.51 -4.24 12.70
N HIS A 58 -9.82 -4.34 13.82
CA HIS A 58 -9.39 -3.19 14.62
C HIS A 58 -7.89 -3.16 14.91
N SER A 59 -7.20 -4.26 14.74
CA SER A 59 -5.75 -4.33 14.88
C SER A 59 -5.14 -5.28 13.88
N CYS A 60 -3.87 -5.10 13.60
CA CYS A 60 -3.12 -6.02 12.76
C CYS A 60 -1.64 -6.02 13.10
N ARG A 61 -0.98 -7.08 12.67
CA ARG A 61 0.46 -7.26 12.85
C ARG A 61 1.07 -7.64 11.50
N VAL A 62 1.99 -6.83 11.00
CA VAL A 62 2.78 -7.18 9.81
C VAL A 62 4.04 -7.88 10.30
N GLU A 63 4.10 -9.17 10.08
CA GLU A 63 5.22 -10.02 10.51
C GLU A 63 6.39 -9.95 9.52
N SER A 64 6.08 -9.84 8.23
CA SER A 64 7.08 -9.70 7.17
C SER A 64 6.53 -8.95 5.97
N GLY A 65 7.40 -8.30 5.20
CA GLY A 65 7.05 -7.55 4.00
C GLY A 65 6.34 -6.24 4.28
N CYS A 66 5.67 -5.74 3.26
CA CYS A 66 4.88 -4.51 3.29
C CYS A 66 3.52 -4.74 2.62
N PHE A 67 2.52 -4.01 3.08
CA PHE A 67 1.16 -4.12 2.56
C PHE A 67 0.55 -2.73 2.33
N MET A 68 -0.23 -2.61 1.25
CA MET A 68 -1.25 -1.57 1.16
C MET A 68 -2.57 -2.15 1.67
N VAL A 69 -3.23 -1.40 2.56
CA VAL A 69 -4.54 -1.77 3.10
C VAL A 69 -5.58 -0.73 2.67
N TYR A 70 -6.81 -1.18 2.47
CA TYR A 70 -7.90 -0.37 1.93
C TYR A 70 -9.16 -0.53 2.78
N ASP A 71 -9.93 0.54 2.93
CA ASP A 71 -11.17 0.55 3.70
C ASP A 71 -12.40 0.02 2.93
N ARG A 72 -12.22 -0.33 1.64
CA ARG A 72 -13.25 -0.95 0.80
C ARG A 72 -12.75 -2.21 0.11
N PRO A 73 -13.65 -3.12 -0.29
CA PRO A 73 -13.29 -4.25 -1.12
C PRO A 73 -12.68 -3.82 -2.47
N ASN A 74 -12.01 -4.76 -3.12
CA ASN A 74 -11.41 -4.59 -4.44
C ASN A 74 -10.39 -3.46 -4.52
N TYR A 75 -9.66 -3.23 -3.41
CA TYR A 75 -8.57 -2.25 -3.35
C TYR A 75 -9.04 -0.81 -3.61
N MET A 76 -10.24 -0.50 -3.16
CA MET A 76 -10.88 0.80 -3.33
C MET A 76 -10.91 1.58 -2.01
N GLY A 77 -11.24 2.86 -2.11
CA GLY A 77 -11.38 3.77 -0.97
C GLY A 77 -10.05 4.33 -0.49
N ASN A 78 -10.01 4.67 0.80
CA ASN A 78 -8.79 5.15 1.42
C ASN A 78 -7.78 4.02 1.54
N GLN A 79 -6.51 4.34 1.37
CA GLN A 79 -5.44 3.38 1.42
C GLN A 79 -4.30 3.83 2.33
N TYR A 80 -3.66 2.87 3.00
CA TYR A 80 -2.52 3.11 3.87
C TYR A 80 -1.43 2.07 3.65
N PHE A 81 -0.20 2.51 3.83
CA PHE A 81 0.98 1.68 3.71
C PHE A 81 1.41 1.15 5.07
N PHE A 82 1.38 -0.18 5.23
CA PHE A 82 1.81 -0.87 6.43
C PHE A 82 3.14 -1.58 6.21
N ARG A 83 4.13 -1.21 7.02
CA ARG A 83 5.42 -1.90 7.13
C ARG A 83 5.35 -2.96 8.22
N ARG A 84 6.42 -3.75 8.33
CA ARG A 84 6.61 -4.66 9.47
C ARG A 84 6.43 -3.89 10.78
N GLY A 85 5.54 -4.38 11.63
CA GLY A 85 5.21 -3.75 12.90
C GLY A 85 3.86 -4.17 13.45
N GLU A 86 3.53 -3.64 14.61
CA GLU A 86 2.30 -3.90 15.35
C GLU A 86 1.41 -2.66 15.36
N TYR A 87 0.16 -2.85 14.99
CA TYR A 87 -0.84 -1.80 14.88
C TYR A 87 -2.02 -2.18 15.77
N GLY A 88 -1.88 -1.92 17.08
CA GLY A 88 -2.82 -2.34 18.12
C GLY A 88 -4.20 -1.67 18.05
N ASP A 89 -4.27 -0.46 17.49
CA ASP A 89 -5.50 0.25 17.17
C ASP A 89 -5.25 1.18 15.99
N TYR A 90 -5.17 0.63 14.79
CA TYR A 90 -4.84 1.42 13.60
C TYR A 90 -5.90 2.50 13.30
N MET A 91 -7.16 2.29 13.71
CA MET A 91 -8.21 3.28 13.47
C MET A 91 -7.94 4.57 14.23
N SER A 92 -7.57 4.49 15.51
CA SER A 92 -7.18 5.66 16.30
C SER A 92 -5.87 6.28 15.82
N MET A 93 -4.88 5.44 15.47
CA MET A 93 -3.58 5.91 15.01
C MET A 93 -3.64 6.68 13.68
N MET A 94 -4.57 6.34 12.79
CA MET A 94 -4.68 6.91 11.44
C MET A 94 -5.89 7.79 11.24
N GLY A 95 -6.71 8.00 12.28
CA GLY A 95 -7.97 8.72 12.17
C GLY A 95 -9.00 8.04 11.26
N TRP A 96 -8.89 6.73 11.11
CA TRP A 96 -9.82 5.95 10.31
C TRP A 96 -11.10 5.60 11.07
N ASN A 97 -12.21 5.75 10.38
CA ASN A 97 -13.52 5.35 10.91
C ASN A 97 -14.00 3.99 10.39
N ASN A 98 -13.27 3.41 9.43
CA ASN A 98 -13.66 2.19 8.73
C ASN A 98 -12.67 1.05 8.96
N CYS A 99 -13.17 -0.16 8.99
CA CYS A 99 -12.34 -1.36 9.02
C CYS A 99 -11.60 -1.57 7.69
N ILE A 100 -10.45 -2.22 7.74
CA ILE A 100 -9.76 -2.72 6.54
C ILE A 100 -10.67 -3.76 5.87
N ARG A 101 -10.82 -3.64 4.54
CA ARG A 101 -11.67 -4.53 3.72
C ARG A 101 -10.92 -5.26 2.62
N SER A 102 -9.77 -4.76 2.22
CA SER A 102 -8.88 -5.42 1.27
C SER A 102 -7.44 -5.05 1.53
N CYS A 103 -6.51 -5.87 1.06
CA CYS A 103 -5.09 -5.59 1.14
C CYS A 103 -4.32 -6.12 -0.07
N ARG A 104 -3.24 -5.44 -0.43
CA ARG A 104 -2.26 -5.89 -1.41
C ARG A 104 -0.90 -6.08 -0.76
N MET A 105 -0.28 -7.20 -1.02
CA MET A 105 1.11 -7.40 -0.68
C MET A 105 1.99 -6.64 -1.68
N ILE A 106 2.93 -5.85 -1.19
CA ILE A 106 3.93 -5.20 -2.02
C ILE A 106 5.13 -6.12 -2.10
N SER A 107 5.40 -6.61 -3.31
CA SER A 107 6.57 -7.47 -3.56
C SER A 107 7.86 -6.69 -3.33
N MET A 108 8.85 -7.36 -2.72
CA MET A 108 10.18 -6.81 -2.58
C MET A 108 10.78 -6.56 -3.96
N TYR A 109 11.29 -5.35 -4.17
CA TYR A 109 11.89 -4.93 -5.42
C TYR A 109 13.31 -4.41 -5.19
N ARG A 110 14.26 -4.97 -5.93
CA ARG A 110 15.69 -4.64 -5.81
C ARG A 110 16.29 -3.99 -7.05
N GLY A 111 15.46 -3.73 -8.07
CA GLY A 111 15.89 -3.09 -9.30
C GLY A 111 16.00 -1.56 -9.19
N SER A 112 16.23 -0.93 -10.31
CA SER A 112 16.18 0.51 -10.45
C SER A 112 14.74 1.00 -10.43
N TYR A 113 14.52 2.16 -9.82
CA TYR A 113 13.21 2.80 -9.78
C TYR A 113 13.12 3.78 -10.94
N ARG A 114 12.00 3.77 -11.66
CA ARG A 114 11.77 4.71 -12.77
C ARG A 114 10.28 4.98 -12.97
N MET A 115 9.91 6.27 -12.95
CA MET A 115 8.57 6.74 -13.19
C MET A 115 8.60 8.02 -14.02
N ARG A 116 7.63 8.20 -14.91
CA ARG A 116 7.35 9.48 -15.58
C ARG A 116 6.10 10.09 -14.99
N ILE A 117 6.20 11.34 -14.58
CA ILE A 117 5.09 12.15 -14.09
C ILE A 117 4.73 13.19 -15.13
N TYR A 118 3.45 13.52 -15.24
CA TYR A 118 2.91 14.45 -16.24
C TYR A 118 1.99 15.47 -15.57
N GLU A 119 2.10 16.71 -16.03
CA GLU A 119 1.33 17.85 -15.52
C GLU A 119 -0.18 17.69 -15.74
N ARG A 120 -0.59 17.03 -16.83
CA ARG A 120 -1.99 16.85 -17.24
C ARG A 120 -2.38 15.40 -17.37
N GLU A 121 -3.67 15.16 -17.43
CA GLU A 121 -4.23 13.84 -17.74
C GLU A 121 -3.74 13.34 -19.12
N ASN A 122 -3.80 12.03 -19.32
CA ASN A 122 -3.45 11.35 -20.57
C ASN A 122 -2.02 11.62 -21.04
N PHE A 123 -1.07 11.73 -20.05
CA PHE A 123 0.35 11.98 -20.32
C PHE A 123 0.61 13.30 -21.04
N GLY A 124 -0.26 14.31 -20.80
CA GLY A 124 -0.15 15.63 -21.38
C GLY A 124 0.66 16.61 -20.54
N GLY A 125 1.05 17.72 -21.13
CA GLY A 125 1.82 18.77 -20.50
C GLY A 125 3.29 18.44 -20.33
N HIS A 126 3.96 19.14 -19.40
CA HIS A 126 5.36 18.85 -19.09
C HIS A 126 5.51 17.48 -18.45
N MET A 127 6.60 16.80 -18.78
CA MET A 127 6.94 15.48 -18.28
C MET A 127 8.30 15.52 -17.59
N HIS A 128 8.40 14.84 -16.45
CA HIS A 128 9.66 14.59 -15.76
C HIS A 128 9.83 13.09 -15.51
N GLU A 129 11.05 12.61 -15.78
CA GLU A 129 11.44 11.25 -15.43
C GLU A 129 12.11 11.26 -14.06
N CYS A 130 11.63 10.39 -13.17
CA CYS A 130 11.99 10.35 -11.77
C CYS A 130 12.57 8.98 -11.42
N MET A 131 13.69 8.96 -10.71
CA MET A 131 14.37 7.76 -10.24
C MET A 131 14.52 7.73 -8.71
N ASP A 132 14.27 8.87 -8.07
CA ASP A 132 14.46 9.09 -6.64
C ASP A 132 13.21 9.65 -5.98
N ASP A 133 13.22 9.65 -4.64
CA ASP A 133 12.22 10.32 -3.84
C ASP A 133 12.18 11.81 -4.20
N CYS A 134 10.99 12.39 -4.21
CA CYS A 134 10.78 13.81 -4.43
C CYS A 134 9.76 14.33 -3.43
N ASP A 135 10.21 15.17 -2.51
CA ASP A 135 9.39 15.73 -1.44
C ASP A 135 8.52 16.91 -1.89
N SER A 136 8.89 17.56 -3.01
CA SER A 136 8.10 18.63 -3.62
C SER A 136 8.31 18.68 -5.13
N PHE A 137 7.26 18.41 -5.90
CA PHE A 137 7.30 18.53 -7.36
C PHE A 137 7.46 19.99 -7.80
N MET A 138 6.90 20.93 -7.01
CA MET A 138 7.04 22.35 -7.29
C MET A 138 8.50 22.80 -7.18
N ASP A 139 9.18 22.44 -6.08
CA ASP A 139 10.54 22.91 -5.83
C ASP A 139 11.55 22.26 -6.77
N ARG A 140 11.36 20.99 -7.10
CA ARG A 140 12.31 20.26 -7.94
C ARG A 140 12.05 20.37 -9.43
N TYR A 141 10.79 20.43 -9.85
CA TYR A 141 10.39 20.35 -11.26
C TYR A 141 9.57 21.54 -11.72
N HIS A 142 9.25 22.50 -10.85
CA HIS A 142 8.33 23.61 -11.11
C HIS A 142 6.94 23.14 -11.59
N MET A 143 6.54 21.94 -11.12
CA MET A 143 5.26 21.31 -11.43
C MET A 143 4.33 21.43 -10.22
N SER A 144 3.24 22.17 -10.37
CA SER A 144 2.26 22.37 -9.29
C SER A 144 1.45 21.10 -9.01
N ASP A 145 1.16 20.35 -10.05
CA ASP A 145 0.27 19.18 -9.98
C ASP A 145 0.77 18.07 -10.90
N CYS A 146 0.68 16.84 -10.44
CA CYS A 146 0.80 15.66 -11.28
C CYS A 146 -0.60 15.04 -11.46
N MET A 147 -1.05 14.92 -12.71
CA MET A 147 -2.40 14.43 -13.04
C MET A 147 -2.41 13.07 -13.77
N SER A 148 -1.26 12.62 -14.23
CA SER A 148 -1.05 11.28 -14.79
C SER A 148 0.38 10.84 -14.61
N CYS A 149 0.63 9.53 -14.61
CA CYS A 149 1.97 9.00 -14.53
C CYS A 149 2.10 7.64 -15.21
N HIS A 150 3.33 7.28 -15.54
CA HIS A 150 3.69 5.97 -16.03
C HIS A 150 4.82 5.42 -15.15
N VAL A 151 4.52 4.40 -14.36
CA VAL A 151 5.49 3.68 -13.56
C VAL A 151 6.09 2.58 -14.43
N MET A 152 7.37 2.72 -14.74
CA MET A 152 8.10 1.74 -15.53
C MET A 152 8.70 0.67 -14.63
N ASP A 153 9.32 1.08 -13.52
CA ASP A 153 10.04 0.19 -12.63
C ASP A 153 9.81 0.57 -11.16
N GLY A 154 9.70 -0.45 -10.31
CA GLY A 154 9.57 -0.31 -8.87
C GLY A 154 8.16 -0.02 -8.36
N HIS A 155 8.06 0.15 -7.06
CA HIS A 155 6.82 0.43 -6.35
C HIS A 155 6.95 1.78 -5.65
N TRP A 156 5.91 2.61 -5.76
CA TRP A 156 5.95 3.99 -5.32
C TRP A 156 4.73 4.36 -4.48
N LEU A 157 4.90 5.33 -3.59
CA LEU A 157 3.83 6.05 -2.92
C LEU A 157 3.81 7.48 -3.45
N MET A 158 2.65 7.94 -3.93
CA MET A 158 2.41 9.33 -4.26
C MET A 158 1.52 9.98 -3.19
N TYR A 159 1.76 11.25 -2.91
CA TYR A 159 1.11 12.00 -1.85
C TYR A 159 0.43 13.25 -2.39
N GLU A 160 -0.74 13.56 -1.84
CA GLU A 160 -1.57 14.71 -2.23
C GLU A 160 -0.89 16.06 -2.00
N HIS A 161 -0.05 16.15 -0.96
CA HIS A 161 0.65 17.38 -0.59
C HIS A 161 2.18 17.22 -0.65
N PRO A 162 2.93 18.35 -0.70
CA PRO A 162 4.37 18.32 -0.53
C PRO A 162 4.79 17.69 0.80
N HIS A 163 6.05 17.27 0.86
CA HIS A 163 6.67 16.69 2.06
C HIS A 163 5.98 15.42 2.56
N TYR A 164 5.46 14.61 1.60
CA TYR A 164 4.84 13.30 1.86
C TYR A 164 3.62 13.34 2.78
N ARG A 165 2.83 14.42 2.67
CA ARG A 165 1.63 14.64 3.49
C ARG A 165 0.34 14.46 2.71
N GLY A 166 -0.77 14.35 3.45
CA GLY A 166 -2.09 14.13 2.89
C GLY A 166 -2.36 12.68 2.51
N ARG A 167 -3.37 12.47 1.68
CA ARG A 167 -3.72 11.13 1.21
C ARG A 167 -2.59 10.56 0.36
N MET A 168 -2.32 9.28 0.54
CA MET A 168 -1.32 8.56 -0.25
C MET A 168 -1.98 7.60 -1.23
N MET A 169 -1.28 7.31 -2.32
CA MET A 169 -1.69 6.33 -3.31
C MET A 169 -0.53 5.44 -3.71
N TYR A 170 -0.76 4.14 -3.70
CA TYR A 170 0.19 3.15 -4.17
C TYR A 170 0.19 3.05 -5.69
N MET A 171 1.37 3.18 -6.27
CA MET A 171 1.62 3.07 -7.69
C MET A 171 2.57 1.88 -7.97
N ARG A 172 2.07 0.88 -8.67
CA ARG A 172 2.85 -0.25 -9.20
C ARG A 172 3.14 -0.03 -10.69
N PRO A 173 4.04 -0.81 -11.31
CA PRO A 173 4.30 -0.70 -12.74
C PRO A 173 3.01 -0.71 -13.56
N GLY A 174 2.85 0.27 -14.43
CA GLY A 174 1.66 0.48 -15.25
C GLY A 174 1.41 1.95 -15.62
N GLU A 175 0.43 2.17 -16.45
CA GLU A 175 -0.02 3.49 -16.91
C GLU A 175 -1.22 3.97 -16.09
N TYR A 176 -1.14 5.21 -15.62
CA TYR A 176 -2.17 5.90 -14.84
C TYR A 176 -2.55 7.19 -15.58
N ARG A 177 -3.50 7.07 -16.50
CA ARG A 177 -3.86 8.15 -17.44
C ARG A 177 -4.66 9.26 -16.80
N SER A 178 -5.49 8.94 -15.81
CA SER A 178 -6.30 9.90 -15.07
C SER A 178 -6.60 9.34 -13.68
N PHE A 179 -6.19 10.05 -12.65
CA PHE A 179 -6.50 9.67 -11.26
C PHE A 179 -7.99 9.84 -10.96
N ARG A 180 -8.68 10.72 -11.67
CA ARG A 180 -10.13 10.92 -11.57
C ARG A 180 -10.91 9.69 -12.03
N GLU A 181 -10.55 9.13 -13.18
CA GLU A 181 -11.19 7.94 -13.74
C GLU A 181 -10.95 6.69 -12.89
N MET A 182 -9.88 6.67 -12.13
CA MET A 182 -9.56 5.59 -11.20
C MET A 182 -10.33 5.67 -9.87
N GLY A 183 -11.26 6.62 -9.73
CA GLY A 183 -12.08 6.78 -8.52
C GLY A 183 -11.46 7.64 -7.42
N TYR A 184 -10.35 8.30 -7.68
CA TYR A 184 -9.67 9.17 -6.71
C TYR A 184 -10.06 10.66 -6.85
N GLY A 185 -11.24 10.92 -7.41
CA GLY A 185 -11.99 12.16 -7.41
C GLY A 185 -11.21 13.46 -7.34
N GLY A 186 -10.52 13.86 -8.43
CA GLY A 186 -9.82 15.14 -8.49
C GLY A 186 -8.54 15.22 -7.65
N MET A 187 -8.03 14.08 -7.16
CA MET A 187 -6.77 14.04 -6.43
C MET A 187 -5.62 14.44 -7.35
N ARG A 188 -4.75 15.29 -6.84
CA ARG A 188 -3.51 15.73 -7.45
C ARG A 188 -2.37 15.31 -6.56
N PHE A 189 -1.22 15.02 -7.12
CA PHE A 189 -0.06 14.61 -6.35
C PHE A 189 1.03 15.67 -6.44
N MET A 190 1.71 15.89 -5.31
CA MET A 190 2.75 16.92 -5.19
C MET A 190 4.07 16.39 -4.63
N SER A 191 4.10 15.13 -4.18
CA SER A 191 5.33 14.46 -3.72
C SER A 191 5.23 12.94 -3.91
N MET A 192 6.37 12.25 -3.88
CA MET A 192 6.41 10.80 -4.04
C MET A 192 7.62 10.18 -3.35
N ARG A 193 7.47 8.92 -2.94
CA ARG A 193 8.53 8.08 -2.38
C ARG A 193 8.59 6.73 -3.04
N ARG A 194 9.78 6.17 -3.15
CA ARG A 194 10.01 4.77 -3.49
C ARG A 194 9.68 3.88 -2.30
N ILE A 195 9.10 2.72 -2.55
CA ILE A 195 8.97 1.67 -1.54
C ILE A 195 10.19 0.79 -1.65
N MET A 196 11.20 1.09 -0.85
CA MET A 196 12.48 0.38 -0.84
C MET A 196 12.48 -0.76 0.17
N ASP A 197 13.37 -1.72 -0.03
CA ASP A 197 13.54 -2.94 0.78
C ASP A 197 13.90 -2.68 2.26
N SER A 198 14.23 -1.44 2.60
CA SER A 198 14.55 -1.02 3.97
C SER A 198 13.31 -0.92 4.87
N CYS A 199 12.33 -1.81 4.71
CA CYS A 199 11.20 -1.98 5.64
C CYS A 199 11.66 -2.41 7.06
N LYS A 200 12.91 -2.16 7.42
CA LYS A 200 13.50 -2.52 8.71
C LYS A 200 13.22 -1.54 9.84
N SER A 201 12.66 -0.36 9.56
CA SER A 201 12.46 0.67 10.59
C SER A 201 11.01 1.16 10.62
N ALA A 202 10.42 1.11 11.80
CA ALA A 202 9.05 1.56 12.09
C ALA A 202 8.87 3.11 12.05
N ALA A 203 9.91 3.87 11.70
CA ALA A 203 9.99 5.32 11.93
C ALA A 203 9.28 6.21 10.89
N PHE A 204 8.39 5.70 10.03
CA PHE A 204 7.82 6.50 8.94
C PHE A 204 6.29 6.52 8.87
N LEU A 205 5.59 6.29 9.96
CA LEU A 205 4.13 6.11 9.92
C LEU A 205 3.29 7.20 10.57
N LEU A 206 3.90 8.19 11.17
CA LEU A 206 3.15 9.34 11.66
C LEU A 206 3.38 10.52 10.70
N PRO A 207 2.34 11.27 10.29
CA PRO A 207 2.55 12.63 9.89
C PRO A 207 3.23 13.33 11.08
N ASP A 208 4.31 14.04 10.83
CA ASP A 208 4.94 14.88 11.83
C ASP A 208 3.90 15.91 12.28
N ASP A 209 3.24 15.65 13.41
CA ASP A 209 2.44 16.62 14.16
C ASP A 209 3.39 17.50 15.02
N ASP A 210 4.37 18.10 14.37
CA ASP A 210 5.21 19.12 14.99
C ASP A 210 4.93 20.47 14.33
N ASP A 211 3.81 21.09 14.69
CA ASP A 211 3.61 22.52 14.66
C ASP A 211 2.71 22.94 15.83
N ASP A 212 3.18 22.72 17.05
CA ASP A 212 2.72 23.47 18.22
C ASP A 212 3.81 24.47 18.62
N ASP A 213 4.02 25.48 17.78
CA ASP A 213 4.71 26.70 18.19
C ASP A 213 3.80 27.53 19.10
N GLY A 214 3.76 27.10 20.35
CA GLY A 214 3.23 27.89 21.43
C GLY A 214 4.02 29.16 21.63
N CYS A 215 3.69 30.20 20.88
CA CYS A 215 4.15 31.56 21.17
C CYS A 215 3.40 32.11 22.40
N LEU A 216 3.88 31.76 23.57
CA LEU A 216 3.60 32.51 24.78
C LEU A 216 4.52 33.74 24.82
N GLN A 217 4.00 34.88 24.43
CA GLN A 217 4.58 36.18 24.83
C GLN A 217 3.68 36.86 25.84
N LYS A 218 4.36 37.33 26.84
CA LYS A 218 3.93 38.11 28.00
C LYS A 218 3.11 39.36 27.64
#